data_3fa4d1a1b16cc73e814d3cac3f9be2e4
#
_entry.id   3fa4d1a1b16cc73e814d3cac3f9be2e4
#
_cell.length_a   1.000
_cell.length_b   1.000
_cell.length_c   1.000
_cell.angle_alpha   90.00
_cell.angle_beta   90.00
_cell.angle_gamma   90.00
#
_symmetry.space_group_name_H-M   'P 1'
#
loop_
_entity.id
_entity.type
_entity.pdbx_description
1 polymer ?
#
loop_
_entity_poly.entity_id
_entity_poly.type
_entity_poly.pdbx_seq_one_letter_code
_entity_poly.pdbx_strand_id
1 'polypeptide(L)'
;MEKELHYPLFYRRDLTAFWALFADNLANIVILSGICLFVFNMPERIVFGRILPGLGVSLLVGLSFYVYLARRLARREQRNDVTALPYGISTPVMFVYLFGIIGPVYWGLKASGNPDASMIAWQVGMAAAFVGGIIEMLGSIVGPWLKRVTPRAGMLGTLAGIAIVWIATVPLAKIFENPLVGFASLMIVLAGLVAGIKMPF
;
A
#
# COMPACT_ATOMS: atom_id res chain seq x y z
N MET A 1 20.25 -5.36 41.48
CA MET A 1 20.92 -5.35 40.14
C MET A 1 19.83 -5.30 39.08
N GLU A 2 19.47 -4.12 38.63
CA GLU A 2 18.58 -3.96 37.48
C GLU A 2 19.30 -4.53 36.25
N LYS A 3 18.73 -5.55 35.66
CA LYS A 3 19.20 -6.10 34.40
C LYS A 3 18.96 -5.02 33.33
N GLU A 4 20.01 -4.33 32.93
CA GLU A 4 19.90 -3.44 31.75
C GLU A 4 19.33 -4.24 30.59
N LEU A 5 18.07 -3.96 30.23
CA LEU A 5 17.42 -4.58 29.11
C LEU A 5 18.11 -4.06 27.83
N HIS A 6 18.83 -4.94 27.17
CA HIS A 6 19.45 -4.65 25.89
C HIS A 6 18.37 -4.66 24.81
N TYR A 7 18.20 -3.53 24.10
CA TYR A 7 17.26 -3.40 22.97
C TYR A 7 18.04 -3.50 21.66
N PRO A 8 18.18 -4.72 21.08
CA PRO A 8 18.88 -4.85 19.82
C PRO A 8 18.13 -4.14 18.69
N LEU A 9 18.89 -3.61 17.72
CA LEU A 9 18.33 -2.94 16.56
C LEU A 9 17.74 -3.92 15.55
N PHE A 10 18.13 -5.18 15.61
CA PHE A 10 17.77 -6.19 14.65
C PHE A 10 17.58 -7.55 15.34
N TYR A 11 16.48 -8.20 15.00
CA TYR A 11 16.18 -9.59 15.37
C TYR A 11 16.10 -10.46 14.11
N ARG A 12 16.42 -11.74 14.22
CA ARG A 12 16.32 -12.67 13.09
C ARG A 12 14.88 -12.73 12.51
N ARG A 13 13.87 -12.50 13.33
CA ARG A 13 12.46 -12.42 12.90
C ARG A 13 12.17 -11.21 12.01
N ASP A 14 12.94 -10.14 12.14
CA ASP A 14 12.78 -8.93 11.34
C ASP A 14 13.11 -9.18 9.87
N LEU A 15 13.93 -10.20 9.56
CA LEU A 15 14.25 -10.56 8.19
C LEU A 15 13.03 -11.06 7.42
N THR A 16 12.19 -11.89 8.04
CA THR A 16 10.95 -12.36 7.42
C THR A 16 9.95 -11.22 7.21
N ALA A 17 9.81 -10.35 8.21
CA ALA A 17 8.97 -9.16 8.11
C ALA A 17 9.48 -8.19 7.03
N PHE A 18 10.81 -8.01 6.93
CA PHE A 18 11.44 -7.21 5.89
C PHE A 18 11.10 -7.72 4.50
N TRP A 19 11.28 -9.03 4.25
CA TRP A 19 10.99 -9.60 2.93
C TRP A 19 9.53 -9.47 2.54
N ALA A 20 8.60 -9.67 3.47
CA ALA A 20 7.17 -9.49 3.21
C ALA A 20 6.85 -8.03 2.85
N LEU A 21 7.34 -7.07 3.64
CA LEU A 21 7.12 -5.64 3.40
C LEU A 21 7.82 -5.16 2.12
N PHE A 22 9.02 -5.65 1.85
CA PHE A 22 9.79 -5.33 0.65
C PHE A 22 9.06 -5.81 -0.61
N ALA A 23 8.60 -7.07 -0.61
CA ALA A 23 7.88 -7.64 -1.75
C ALA A 23 6.57 -6.90 -2.03
N ASP A 24 5.80 -6.56 -0.99
CA ASP A 24 4.56 -5.79 -1.11
C ASP A 24 4.83 -4.39 -1.70
N ASN A 25 5.77 -3.64 -1.14
CA ASN A 25 6.11 -2.32 -1.65
C ASN A 25 6.66 -2.37 -3.07
N LEU A 26 7.49 -3.37 -3.40
CA LEU A 26 8.01 -3.55 -4.75
C LEU A 26 6.88 -3.82 -5.76
N ALA A 27 5.95 -4.71 -5.42
CA ALA A 27 4.78 -4.99 -6.24
C ALA A 27 3.96 -3.72 -6.49
N ASN A 28 3.67 -2.95 -5.44
CA ASN A 28 2.94 -1.70 -5.56
C ASN A 28 3.67 -0.65 -6.42
N ILE A 29 5.00 -0.54 -6.30
CA ILE A 29 5.83 0.35 -7.14
C ILE A 29 5.74 -0.06 -8.62
N VAL A 30 5.85 -1.35 -8.92
CA VAL A 30 5.77 -1.87 -10.29
C VAL A 30 4.39 -1.62 -10.89
N ILE A 31 3.32 -1.92 -10.14
CA ILE A 31 1.93 -1.69 -10.57
C ILE A 31 1.69 -0.20 -10.82
N LEU A 32 2.06 0.66 -9.86
CA LEU A 32 1.91 2.11 -9.98
C LEU A 32 2.63 2.64 -11.22
N SER A 33 3.89 2.25 -11.41
CA SER A 33 4.70 2.67 -12.55
C SER A 33 4.08 2.21 -13.87
N GLY A 34 3.64 0.95 -13.93
CA GLY A 34 3.00 0.39 -15.11
C GLY A 34 1.71 1.12 -15.48
N ILE A 35 0.85 1.41 -14.51
CA ILE A 35 -0.39 2.16 -14.75
C ILE A 35 -0.09 3.59 -15.21
N CYS A 36 0.83 4.29 -14.54
CA CYS A 36 1.20 5.64 -14.92
C CYS A 36 1.77 5.71 -16.33
N LEU A 37 2.66 4.78 -16.71
CA LEU A 37 3.31 4.76 -18.02
C LEU A 37 2.37 4.30 -19.13
N PHE A 38 1.71 3.17 -18.96
CA PHE A 38 1.02 2.49 -20.05
C PHE A 38 -0.48 2.79 -20.13
N VAL A 39 -1.13 3.14 -19.00
CA VAL A 39 -2.56 3.49 -18.99
C VAL A 39 -2.75 5.00 -19.14
N PHE A 40 -2.00 5.79 -18.36
CA PHE A 40 -2.14 7.25 -18.35
C PHE A 40 -1.14 7.96 -19.27
N ASN A 41 -0.28 7.22 -19.98
CA ASN A 41 0.74 7.76 -20.88
C ASN A 41 1.57 8.89 -20.25
N MET A 42 1.89 8.76 -18.96
CA MET A 42 2.72 9.75 -18.28
C MET A 42 4.17 9.66 -18.79
N PRO A 43 4.85 10.78 -19.00
CA PRO A 43 6.25 10.78 -19.37
C PRO A 43 7.12 10.04 -18.34
N GLU A 44 8.05 9.21 -18.78
CA GLU A 44 9.00 8.47 -17.92
C GLU A 44 9.70 9.39 -16.93
N ARG A 45 10.07 10.58 -17.35
CA ARG A 45 10.68 11.61 -16.51
C ARG A 45 9.83 11.96 -15.28
N ILE A 46 8.51 11.91 -15.40
CA ILE A 46 7.61 12.17 -14.26
C ILE A 46 7.56 10.94 -13.35
N VAL A 47 7.39 9.75 -13.92
CA VAL A 47 7.27 8.52 -13.14
C VAL A 47 8.57 8.22 -12.40
N PHE A 48 9.68 8.11 -13.09
CA PHE A 48 10.98 7.76 -12.49
C PHE A 48 11.70 8.95 -11.84
N GLY A 49 11.45 10.17 -12.30
CA GLY A 49 12.13 11.37 -11.78
C GLY A 49 11.41 12.09 -10.64
N ARG A 50 10.12 11.84 -10.43
CA ARG A 50 9.32 12.53 -9.40
C ARG A 50 8.49 11.59 -8.55
N ILE A 51 7.67 10.72 -9.16
CA ILE A 51 6.75 9.85 -8.41
C ILE A 51 7.53 8.85 -7.57
N LEU A 52 8.41 8.07 -8.18
CA LEU A 52 9.17 7.04 -7.46
C LEU A 52 10.15 7.60 -6.42
N PRO A 53 10.93 8.65 -6.70
CA PRO A 53 11.75 9.26 -5.66
C PRO A 53 10.93 9.84 -4.51
N GLY A 54 9.79 10.45 -4.80
CA GLY A 54 8.86 10.95 -3.76
C GLY A 54 8.34 9.83 -2.87
N LEU A 55 7.94 8.71 -3.44
CA LEU A 55 7.56 7.51 -2.69
C LEU A 55 8.71 6.97 -1.85
N GLY A 56 9.93 6.89 -2.41
CA GLY A 56 11.11 6.43 -1.69
C GLY A 56 11.40 7.29 -0.46
N VAL A 57 11.35 8.60 -0.59
CA VAL A 57 11.53 9.53 0.54
C VAL A 57 10.42 9.34 1.58
N SER A 58 9.16 9.24 1.15
CA SER A 58 8.02 9.00 2.05
C SER A 58 8.18 7.71 2.85
N LEU A 59 8.54 6.60 2.18
CA LEU A 59 8.80 5.32 2.82
C LEU A 59 9.95 5.41 3.82
N LEU A 60 11.06 6.06 3.46
CA LEU A 60 12.20 6.22 4.35
C LEU A 60 11.84 6.99 5.62
N VAL A 61 11.13 8.11 5.48
CA VAL A 61 10.69 8.92 6.62
C VAL A 61 9.70 8.15 7.50
N GLY A 62 8.69 7.51 6.89
CA GLY A 62 7.68 6.76 7.63
C GLY A 62 8.26 5.56 8.37
N LEU A 63 9.09 4.75 7.72
CA LEU A 63 9.75 3.61 8.35
C LEU A 63 10.66 4.05 9.50
N SER A 64 11.45 5.13 9.31
CA SER A 64 12.31 5.67 10.37
C SER A 64 11.51 6.15 11.57
N PHE A 65 10.37 6.79 11.33
CA PHE A 65 9.46 7.24 12.40
C PHE A 65 8.89 6.07 13.21
N TYR A 66 8.44 5.00 12.55
CA TYR A 66 7.90 3.82 13.26
C TYR A 66 8.98 3.05 14.00
N VAL A 67 10.20 2.98 13.50
CA VAL A 67 11.35 2.43 14.24
C VAL A 67 11.64 3.26 15.50
N TYR A 68 11.62 4.60 15.38
CA TYR A 68 11.76 5.48 16.53
C TYR A 68 10.67 5.25 17.58
N LEU A 69 9.41 5.16 17.16
CA LEU A 69 8.28 4.90 18.07
C LEU A 69 8.40 3.54 18.77
N ALA A 70 8.75 2.48 18.02
CA ALA A 70 8.94 1.15 18.58
C ALA A 70 10.03 1.13 19.67
N ARG A 71 11.17 1.78 19.41
CA ARG A 71 12.26 1.89 20.41
C ARG A 71 11.84 2.69 21.63
N ARG A 72 11.12 3.80 21.42
CA ARG A 72 10.59 4.60 22.53
C ARG A 72 9.62 3.80 23.40
N LEU A 73 8.74 3.02 22.76
CA LEU A 73 7.77 2.17 23.47
C LEU A 73 8.48 1.04 24.23
N ALA A 74 9.43 0.34 23.59
CA ALA A 74 10.22 -0.71 24.22
C ALA A 74 10.91 -0.24 25.48
N ARG A 75 11.53 0.94 25.43
CA ARG A 75 12.18 1.56 26.61
C ARG A 75 11.19 1.96 27.70
N ARG A 76 10.03 2.48 27.31
CA ARG A 76 9.00 2.90 28.28
C ARG A 76 8.36 1.71 28.99
N GLU A 77 8.12 0.63 28.27
CA GLU A 77 7.47 -0.57 28.81
C GLU A 77 8.46 -1.62 29.33
N GLN A 78 9.77 -1.35 29.23
CA GLN A 78 10.83 -2.27 29.62
C GLN A 78 10.66 -3.68 29.00
N ARG A 79 10.34 -3.73 27.71
CA ARG A 79 10.07 -4.93 26.92
C ARG A 79 10.97 -5.00 25.69
N ASN A 80 11.42 -6.21 25.30
CA ASN A 80 12.21 -6.45 24.07
C ASN A 80 11.43 -7.13 22.97
N ASP A 81 10.14 -7.36 23.13
CA ASP A 81 9.27 -7.97 22.13
C ASP A 81 8.46 -6.96 21.31
N VAL A 82 8.84 -5.67 21.41
CA VAL A 82 8.22 -4.60 20.63
C VAL A 82 8.85 -4.53 19.24
N THR A 83 8.01 -4.59 18.21
CA THR A 83 8.43 -4.42 16.81
C THR A 83 7.88 -3.13 16.23
N ALA A 84 8.55 -2.59 15.21
CA ALA A 84 8.05 -1.44 14.46
C ALA A 84 6.80 -1.85 13.65
N LEU A 85 5.82 -0.95 13.57
CA LEU A 85 4.70 -1.15 12.65
C LEU A 85 5.21 -1.13 11.21
N PRO A 86 4.75 -2.06 10.36
CA PRO A 86 5.08 -2.04 8.94
C PRO A 86 4.46 -0.78 8.33
N TYR A 87 5.29 0.01 7.67
CA TYR A 87 4.87 1.18 6.91
C TYR A 87 5.18 0.97 5.44
N GLY A 88 4.17 1.03 4.60
CA GLY A 88 4.28 0.75 3.18
C GLY A 88 3.24 1.49 2.37
N ILE A 89 3.27 1.26 1.06
CA ILE A 89 2.30 1.81 0.14
C ILE A 89 0.96 1.11 0.40
N SER A 90 -0.06 1.90 0.73
CA SER A 90 -1.41 1.35 0.87
C SER A 90 -1.99 1.03 -0.51
N THR A 91 -2.04 -0.24 -0.86
CA THR A 91 -2.57 -0.71 -2.15
C THR A 91 -3.99 -0.19 -2.43
N PRO A 92 -4.96 -0.27 -1.50
CA PRO A 92 -6.30 0.26 -1.74
C PRO A 92 -6.31 1.75 -2.02
N VAL A 93 -5.54 2.53 -1.25
CA VAL A 93 -5.44 3.99 -1.41
C VAL A 93 -4.79 4.33 -2.75
N MET A 94 -3.73 3.62 -3.14
CA MET A 94 -3.08 3.77 -4.44
C MET A 94 -4.08 3.60 -5.59
N PHE A 95 -4.89 2.56 -5.57
CA PHE A 95 -5.90 2.33 -6.61
C PHE A 95 -7.01 3.40 -6.61
N VAL A 96 -7.43 3.88 -5.43
CA VAL A 96 -8.39 4.99 -5.34
C VAL A 96 -7.82 6.25 -5.97
N TYR A 97 -6.55 6.58 -5.73
CA TYR A 97 -5.91 7.74 -6.39
C TYR A 97 -5.78 7.54 -7.89
N LEU A 98 -5.33 6.36 -8.33
CA LEU A 98 -5.12 6.08 -9.75
C LEU A 98 -6.43 6.09 -10.54
N PHE A 99 -7.44 5.37 -10.09
CA PHE A 99 -8.67 5.18 -10.85
C PHE A 99 -9.83 6.06 -10.39
N GLY A 100 -9.82 6.54 -9.15
CA GLY A 100 -10.86 7.43 -8.63
C GLY A 100 -10.57 8.91 -8.84
N ILE A 101 -9.31 9.30 -9.01
CA ILE A 101 -8.92 10.71 -9.16
C ILE A 101 -8.17 10.93 -10.48
N ILE A 102 -7.01 10.32 -10.66
CA ILE A 102 -6.14 10.55 -11.84
C ILE A 102 -6.83 10.09 -13.12
N GLY A 103 -7.43 8.89 -13.09
CA GLY A 103 -8.09 8.28 -14.26
C GLY A 103 -9.22 9.14 -14.83
N PRO A 104 -10.24 9.52 -14.05
CA PRO A 104 -11.32 10.37 -14.53
C PRO A 104 -10.84 11.70 -15.12
N VAL A 105 -9.85 12.35 -14.50
CA VAL A 105 -9.25 13.57 -15.02
C VAL A 105 -8.54 13.32 -16.33
N TYR A 106 -7.70 12.28 -16.39
CA TYR A 106 -6.96 11.91 -17.60
C TYR A 106 -7.89 11.59 -18.77
N TRP A 107 -8.87 10.72 -18.57
CA TRP A 107 -9.78 10.32 -19.64
C TRP A 107 -10.70 11.45 -20.08
N GLY A 108 -11.17 12.30 -19.16
CA GLY A 108 -11.97 13.48 -19.49
C GLY A 108 -11.19 14.48 -20.37
N LEU A 109 -9.95 14.78 -20.00
CA LEU A 109 -9.08 15.67 -20.77
C LEU A 109 -8.66 15.05 -22.11
N LYS A 110 -8.40 13.77 -22.14
CA LYS A 110 -8.05 13.05 -23.37
C LYS A 110 -9.22 13.04 -24.36
N ALA A 111 -10.44 12.82 -23.88
CA ALA A 111 -11.66 12.88 -24.69
C ALA A 111 -11.91 14.27 -25.28
N SER A 112 -11.51 15.34 -24.60
CA SER A 112 -11.55 16.72 -25.11
C SER A 112 -10.38 17.11 -26.02
N GLY A 113 -9.47 16.17 -26.32
CA GLY A 113 -8.32 16.40 -27.17
C GLY A 113 -7.19 17.22 -26.55
N ASN A 114 -7.15 17.33 -25.22
CA ASN A 114 -6.12 18.10 -24.55
C ASN A 114 -4.76 17.35 -24.59
N PRO A 115 -3.70 17.94 -25.18
CA PRO A 115 -2.39 17.29 -25.28
C PRO A 115 -1.70 17.08 -23.94
N ASP A 116 -2.01 17.89 -22.93
CA ASP A 116 -1.40 17.84 -21.59
C ASP A 116 -2.20 17.00 -20.59
N ALA A 117 -3.12 16.15 -21.07
CA ALA A 117 -4.02 15.37 -20.22
C ALA A 117 -3.29 14.58 -19.12
N SER A 118 -2.17 13.92 -19.44
CA SER A 118 -1.39 13.14 -18.47
C SER A 118 -0.70 14.03 -17.42
N MET A 119 -0.20 15.18 -17.85
CA MET A 119 0.47 16.14 -16.95
C MET A 119 -0.52 16.75 -15.95
N ILE A 120 -1.67 17.21 -16.45
CA ILE A 120 -2.72 17.80 -15.61
C ILE A 120 -3.29 16.75 -14.65
N ALA A 121 -3.55 15.54 -15.13
CA ALA A 121 -4.03 14.44 -14.29
C ALA A 121 -3.05 14.10 -13.16
N TRP A 122 -1.74 14.07 -13.44
CA TRP A 122 -0.71 13.90 -12.42
C TRP A 122 -0.71 15.04 -11.40
N GLN A 123 -0.79 16.32 -11.84
CA GLN A 123 -0.83 17.47 -10.94
C GLN A 123 -2.05 17.44 -10.02
N VAL A 124 -3.23 17.10 -10.56
CA VAL A 124 -4.46 16.93 -9.77
C VAL A 124 -4.30 15.78 -8.77
N GLY A 125 -3.70 14.66 -9.19
CA GLY A 125 -3.40 13.53 -8.30
C GLY A 125 -2.49 13.93 -7.14
N MET A 126 -1.46 14.74 -7.39
CA MET A 126 -0.56 15.24 -6.35
C MET A 126 -1.25 16.22 -5.39
N ALA A 127 -2.07 17.13 -5.91
CA ALA A 127 -2.88 18.02 -5.09
C ALA A 127 -3.87 17.24 -4.21
N ALA A 128 -4.54 16.25 -4.77
CA ALA A 128 -5.45 15.38 -4.05
C ALA A 128 -4.72 14.57 -2.96
N ALA A 129 -3.53 14.05 -3.24
CA ALA A 129 -2.71 13.33 -2.27
C ALA A 129 -2.30 14.24 -1.10
N PHE A 130 -1.96 15.49 -1.36
CA PHE A 130 -1.66 16.47 -0.32
C PHE A 130 -2.88 16.75 0.57
N VAL A 131 -4.04 17.00 -0.03
CA VAL A 131 -5.31 17.19 0.69
C VAL A 131 -5.69 15.93 1.48
N GLY A 132 -5.52 14.75 0.87
CA GLY A 132 -5.74 13.46 1.52
C GLY A 132 -4.88 13.28 2.78
N GLY A 133 -3.60 13.63 2.71
CA GLY A 133 -2.71 13.63 3.87
C GLY A 133 -3.19 14.54 5.01
N ILE A 134 -3.71 15.72 4.69
CA ILE A 134 -4.31 16.62 5.69
C ILE A 134 -5.57 15.97 6.31
N ILE A 135 -6.42 15.36 5.50
CA ILE A 135 -7.62 14.65 5.98
C ILE A 135 -7.23 13.48 6.90
N GLU A 136 -6.20 12.71 6.55
CA GLU A 136 -5.69 11.63 7.38
C GLU A 136 -5.15 12.14 8.74
N MET A 137 -4.44 13.25 8.73
CA MET A 137 -3.97 13.90 9.97
C MET A 137 -5.16 14.33 10.86
N LEU A 138 -6.18 14.95 10.29
CA LEU A 138 -7.42 15.31 11.01
C LEU A 138 -8.16 14.05 11.47
N GLY A 139 -8.21 13.01 10.63
CA GLY A 139 -8.77 11.71 10.93
C GLY A 139 -8.12 11.03 12.14
N SER A 140 -6.84 11.27 12.38
CA SER A 140 -6.15 10.74 13.56
C SER A 140 -6.73 11.25 14.89
N ILE A 141 -7.29 12.45 14.90
CA ILE A 141 -7.94 13.06 16.06
C ILE A 141 -9.34 12.47 16.27
N VAL A 142 -10.09 12.29 15.17
CA VAL A 142 -11.47 11.78 15.20
C VAL A 142 -11.51 10.25 15.27
N GLY A 143 -10.45 9.58 14.81
CA GLY A 143 -10.36 8.12 14.72
C GLY A 143 -10.70 7.36 16.00
N PRO A 144 -10.23 7.75 17.20
CA PRO A 144 -10.60 7.10 18.45
C PRO A 144 -12.10 7.14 18.75
N TRP A 145 -12.77 8.25 18.43
CA TRP A 145 -14.21 8.39 18.56
C TRP A 145 -14.93 7.51 17.54
N LEU A 146 -14.52 7.58 16.26
CA LEU A 146 -15.10 6.78 15.18
C LEU A 146 -15.00 5.28 15.48
N LYS A 147 -13.85 4.82 15.99
CA LYS A 147 -13.65 3.43 16.41
C LYS A 147 -14.59 2.98 17.53
N ARG A 148 -15.05 3.90 18.40
CA ARG A 148 -15.99 3.59 19.48
C ARG A 148 -17.43 3.42 18.97
N VAL A 149 -17.83 4.24 17.97
CA VAL A 149 -19.20 4.26 17.46
C VAL A 149 -19.42 3.31 16.28
N THR A 150 -18.36 2.90 15.59
CA THR A 150 -18.44 2.03 14.41
C THR A 150 -18.20 0.58 14.81
N PRO A 151 -19.13 -0.36 14.54
CA PRO A 151 -18.91 -1.77 14.76
C PRO A 151 -17.70 -2.28 13.96
N ARG A 152 -16.92 -3.19 14.55
CA ARG A 152 -15.75 -3.80 13.88
C ARG A 152 -16.10 -4.44 12.54
N ALA A 153 -17.28 -5.08 12.46
CA ALA A 153 -17.76 -5.69 11.22
C ALA A 153 -17.94 -4.66 10.08
N GLY A 154 -18.43 -3.45 10.40
CA GLY A 154 -18.56 -2.37 9.40
C GLY A 154 -17.20 -1.89 8.87
N MET A 155 -16.24 -1.68 9.76
CA MET A 155 -14.88 -1.28 9.35
C MET A 155 -14.19 -2.36 8.51
N LEU A 156 -14.27 -3.63 8.92
CA LEU A 156 -13.68 -4.75 8.19
C LEU A 156 -14.41 -4.99 6.86
N GLY A 157 -15.73 -4.83 6.83
CA GLY A 157 -16.53 -4.96 5.60
C GLY A 157 -16.15 -3.91 4.55
N THR A 158 -15.89 -2.67 4.96
CA THR A 158 -15.43 -1.62 4.05
C THR A 158 -14.07 -1.95 3.46
N LEU A 159 -13.11 -2.39 4.28
CA LEU A 159 -11.79 -2.82 3.80
C LEU A 159 -11.89 -4.02 2.86
N ALA A 160 -12.70 -5.02 3.19
CA ALA A 160 -12.93 -6.18 2.34
C ALA A 160 -13.58 -5.77 1.00
N GLY A 161 -14.55 -4.87 1.01
CA GLY A 161 -15.18 -4.34 -0.19
C GLY A 161 -14.18 -3.66 -1.13
N ILE A 162 -13.33 -2.78 -0.60
CA ILE A 162 -12.27 -2.12 -1.37
C ILE A 162 -11.30 -3.15 -1.94
N ALA A 163 -10.88 -4.13 -1.13
CA ALA A 163 -9.96 -5.17 -1.57
C ALA A 163 -10.55 -6.03 -2.71
N ILE A 164 -11.82 -6.42 -2.60
CA ILE A 164 -12.50 -7.22 -3.63
C ILE A 164 -12.64 -6.41 -4.92
N VAL A 165 -13.16 -5.18 -4.83
CA VAL A 165 -13.47 -4.37 -6.02
C VAL A 165 -12.20 -3.91 -6.74
N TRP A 166 -11.25 -3.33 -6.01
CA TRP A 166 -10.11 -2.66 -6.64
C TRP A 166 -8.85 -3.54 -6.78
N ILE A 167 -8.64 -4.49 -5.86
CA ILE A 167 -7.42 -5.29 -5.85
C ILE A 167 -7.66 -6.65 -6.51
N ALA A 168 -8.79 -7.31 -6.21
CA ALA A 168 -9.01 -8.68 -6.65
C ALA A 168 -9.67 -8.78 -8.03
N THR A 169 -10.69 -7.96 -8.32
CA THR A 169 -11.54 -8.17 -9.50
C THR A 169 -10.77 -8.02 -10.83
N VAL A 170 -9.97 -6.97 -10.99
CA VAL A 170 -9.26 -6.73 -12.25
C VAL A 170 -8.15 -7.77 -12.50
N PRO A 171 -7.25 -8.05 -11.53
CA PRO A 171 -6.26 -9.12 -11.71
C PRO A 171 -6.90 -10.49 -11.89
N LEU A 172 -8.00 -10.78 -11.17
CA LEU A 172 -8.73 -12.03 -11.32
C LEU A 172 -9.26 -12.20 -12.75
N ALA A 173 -9.91 -11.18 -13.30
CA ALA A 173 -10.39 -11.20 -14.67
C ALA A 173 -9.24 -11.47 -15.66
N LYS A 174 -8.10 -10.80 -15.49
CA LYS A 174 -6.91 -11.01 -16.34
C LYS A 174 -6.30 -12.41 -16.20
N ILE A 175 -6.24 -12.97 -15.01
CA ILE A 175 -5.75 -14.34 -14.80
C ILE A 175 -6.65 -15.33 -15.55
N PHE A 176 -7.96 -15.12 -15.54
CA PHE A 176 -8.93 -15.98 -16.19
C PHE A 176 -9.14 -15.69 -17.69
N GLU A 177 -8.45 -14.71 -18.28
CA GLU A 177 -8.33 -14.59 -19.75
C GLU A 177 -7.72 -15.87 -20.37
N ASN A 178 -6.86 -16.56 -19.58
CA ASN A 178 -6.43 -17.92 -19.91
C ASN A 178 -6.92 -18.88 -18.79
N PRO A 179 -8.05 -19.58 -18.98
CA PRO A 179 -8.65 -20.39 -17.94
C PRO A 179 -7.73 -21.46 -17.34
N LEU A 180 -6.87 -22.06 -18.17
CA LEU A 180 -5.95 -23.10 -17.72
C LEU A 180 -4.93 -22.57 -16.71
N VAL A 181 -4.36 -21.40 -16.99
CA VAL A 181 -3.43 -20.72 -16.09
C VAL A 181 -4.17 -20.23 -14.83
N GLY A 182 -5.38 -19.70 -15.02
CA GLY A 182 -6.22 -19.22 -13.91
C GLY A 182 -6.58 -20.33 -12.94
N PHE A 183 -7.06 -21.46 -13.42
CA PHE A 183 -7.40 -22.60 -12.56
C PHE A 183 -6.18 -23.24 -11.92
N ALA A 184 -5.06 -23.39 -12.63
CA ALA A 184 -3.82 -23.89 -12.05
C ALA A 184 -3.33 -23.01 -10.89
N SER A 185 -3.30 -21.69 -11.10
CA SER A 185 -2.91 -20.71 -10.06
C SER A 185 -3.86 -20.76 -8.86
N LEU A 186 -5.17 -20.81 -9.11
CA LEU A 186 -6.18 -20.90 -8.05
C LEU A 186 -6.01 -22.18 -7.22
N MET A 187 -5.79 -23.32 -7.86
CA MET A 187 -5.58 -24.60 -7.17
C MET A 187 -4.34 -24.59 -6.29
N ILE A 188 -3.23 -23.97 -6.75
CA ILE A 188 -2.02 -23.83 -5.94
C ILE A 188 -2.29 -22.97 -4.71
N VAL A 189 -2.96 -21.84 -4.87
CA VAL A 189 -3.30 -20.95 -3.75
C VAL A 189 -4.22 -21.65 -2.75
N LEU A 190 -5.27 -22.33 -3.23
CA LEU A 190 -6.19 -23.07 -2.37
C LEU A 190 -5.49 -24.23 -1.64
N ALA A 191 -4.59 -24.94 -2.30
CA ALA A 191 -3.80 -26.02 -1.66
C ALA A 191 -2.92 -25.45 -0.53
N GLY A 192 -2.27 -24.30 -0.73
CA GLY A 192 -1.44 -23.68 0.30
C GLY A 192 -2.24 -23.07 1.45
N LEU A 193 -3.29 -22.29 1.14
CA LEU A 193 -4.02 -21.50 2.14
C LEU A 193 -5.13 -22.28 2.84
N VAL A 194 -5.86 -23.15 2.12
CA VAL A 194 -7.04 -23.83 2.65
C VAL A 194 -6.71 -25.26 3.08
N ALA A 195 -6.00 -26.01 2.24
CA ALA A 195 -5.63 -27.40 2.56
C ALA A 195 -4.42 -27.51 3.50
N GLY A 196 -3.73 -26.40 3.80
CA GLY A 196 -2.60 -26.38 4.72
C GLY A 196 -1.40 -27.19 4.24
N ILE A 197 -1.30 -27.47 2.95
CA ILE A 197 -0.19 -28.21 2.36
C ILE A 197 1.06 -27.32 2.45
N LYS A 198 2.06 -27.77 3.17
CA LYS A 198 3.34 -27.07 3.27
C LYS A 198 4.00 -27.04 1.89
N MET A 199 4.05 -25.88 1.30
CA MET A 199 4.80 -25.66 0.06
C MET A 199 6.31 -25.80 0.34
N PRO A 200 7.10 -26.33 -0.59
CA PRO A 200 8.53 -26.64 -0.38
C PRO A 200 9.45 -25.40 -0.40
N PHE A 201 8.93 -24.21 -0.04
CA PHE A 201 9.70 -22.96 -0.01
C PHE A 201 9.74 -22.38 1.40
#